data_10e6ce8a63280ba8bf2fce5b48cda6fc
#
_entry.id   10e6ce8a63280ba8bf2fce5b48cda6fc
#
_cell.length_a   1.000
_cell.length_b   1.000
_cell.length_c   1.000
_cell.angle_alpha   90.00
_cell.angle_beta   90.00
_cell.angle_gamma   90.00
#
_symmetry.space_group_name_H-M   'P 1'
#
loop_
_entity.id
_entity.type
_entity.pdbx_description
1 polymer ?
#
loop_
_entity_poly.entity_id
_entity_poly.type
_entity_poly.pdbx_seq_one_letter_code
_entity_poly.pdbx_strand_id
1 'polypeptide(L)'
;MRAADGLWAAGDIATFPLSGRPVRIEHWRLAQQHARIAAANMLGGDEHYLDVPFFWTWHFGKNYEYLGHAEHWDEVEFRGEPEN
;
A
#
# COMPACT_ATOMS: atom_id res chain seq x y z
N MET A 1 -1.35 3.69 -12.20
CA MET A 1 -1.47 2.25 -12.40
C MET A 1 -2.39 1.94 -13.56
N ARG A 2 -1.83 1.34 -14.55
CA ARG A 2 -2.52 1.09 -15.81
C ARG A 2 -3.41 -0.14 -15.69
N ALA A 3 -4.70 0.01 -15.92
CA ALA A 3 -5.67 -1.10 -15.90
C ALA A 3 -5.92 -1.65 -17.29
N ALA A 4 -5.87 -0.80 -18.31
CA ALA A 4 -6.03 -1.13 -19.72
C ALA A 4 -5.46 0.01 -20.55
N ASP A 5 -5.43 -0.12 -21.88
CA ASP A 5 -4.97 0.97 -22.74
C ASP A 5 -5.80 2.23 -22.51
N GLY A 6 -5.13 3.31 -22.12
CA GLY A 6 -5.78 4.59 -21.84
C GLY A 6 -6.57 4.64 -20.53
N LEU A 7 -6.43 3.61 -19.67
CA LEU A 7 -7.15 3.55 -18.39
C LEU A 7 -6.17 3.27 -17.25
N TRP A 8 -6.23 4.09 -16.22
CA TRP A 8 -5.42 3.93 -15.02
C TRP A 8 -6.30 3.85 -13.78
N ALA A 9 -5.80 3.16 -12.75
CA ALA A 9 -6.47 3.05 -11.46
C ALA A 9 -5.49 3.40 -10.35
N ALA A 10 -5.98 4.04 -9.31
CA ALA A 10 -5.18 4.41 -8.14
C ALA A 10 -6.05 4.41 -6.90
N GLY A 11 -5.45 4.15 -5.74
CA GLY A 11 -6.12 4.16 -4.46
C GLY A 11 -6.78 2.84 -4.11
N ASP A 12 -7.83 2.91 -3.32
CA ASP A 12 -8.46 1.72 -2.74
C ASP A 12 -9.01 0.73 -3.77
N ILE A 13 -9.39 1.22 -4.93
CA ILE A 13 -9.92 0.39 -6.02
C ILE A 13 -8.82 -0.36 -6.79
N ALA A 14 -7.57 0.09 -6.67
CA ALA A 14 -6.49 -0.44 -7.49
C ALA A 14 -5.95 -1.76 -6.95
N THR A 15 -5.89 -2.77 -7.80
CA THR A 15 -5.09 -3.97 -7.57
C THR A 15 -3.74 -3.78 -8.23
N PHE A 16 -2.67 -4.01 -7.51
CA PHE A 16 -1.32 -3.77 -8.00
C PHE A 16 -0.38 -4.89 -7.55
N PRO A 17 0.73 -5.12 -8.28
CA PRO A 17 1.69 -6.12 -7.85
C PRO A 17 2.51 -5.63 -6.67
N LEU A 18 2.63 -6.47 -5.66
CA LEU A 18 3.51 -6.26 -4.52
C LEU A 18 4.29 -7.55 -4.31
N SER A 19 5.62 -7.48 -4.52
CA SER A 19 6.49 -8.66 -4.46
C SER A 19 6.01 -9.81 -5.35
N GLY A 20 5.53 -9.48 -6.56
CA GLY A 20 5.05 -10.43 -7.54
C GLY A 20 3.63 -10.96 -7.32
N ARG A 21 2.92 -10.47 -6.33
CA ARG A 21 1.55 -10.90 -6.02
C ARG A 21 0.58 -9.74 -6.21
N PRO A 22 -0.59 -9.96 -6.83
CA PRO A 22 -1.60 -8.91 -6.92
C PRO A 22 -2.22 -8.65 -5.55
N VAL A 23 -2.22 -7.40 -5.11
CA VAL A 23 -2.81 -6.99 -3.84
C VAL A 23 -3.63 -5.73 -4.00
N ARG A 24 -4.55 -5.50 -3.06
CA ARG A 24 -5.31 -4.27 -2.95
C ARG A 24 -5.22 -3.81 -1.50
N ILE A 25 -4.78 -2.59 -1.30
CA ILE A 25 -4.60 -2.00 0.03
C ILE A 25 -5.42 -0.74 0.14
N GLU A 26 -6.30 -0.69 1.11
CA GLU A 26 -7.21 0.41 1.35
C GLU A 26 -6.62 1.33 2.42
N HIS A 27 -5.80 2.30 2.00
CA HIS A 27 -5.22 3.29 2.89
C HIS A 27 -4.88 4.57 2.14
N TRP A 28 -5.16 5.73 2.75
CA TRP A 28 -5.00 7.04 2.11
C TRP A 28 -3.56 7.32 1.66
N ARG A 29 -2.58 6.87 2.42
CA ARG A 29 -1.16 7.09 2.07
C ARG A 29 -0.79 6.36 0.77
N LEU A 30 -1.21 5.11 0.64
CA LEU A 30 -1.01 4.37 -0.60
C LEU A 30 -1.79 4.98 -1.75
N ALA A 31 -3.01 5.42 -1.48
CA ALA A 31 -3.82 6.08 -2.51
C ALA A 31 -3.09 7.29 -3.11
N GLN A 32 -2.42 8.09 -2.28
CA GLN A 32 -1.63 9.23 -2.75
C GLN A 32 -0.41 8.77 -3.57
N GLN A 33 0.29 7.75 -3.11
CA GLN A 33 1.44 7.19 -3.84
C GLN A 33 1.02 6.63 -5.19
N HIS A 34 -0.07 5.89 -5.23
CA HIS A 34 -0.65 5.35 -6.47
C HIS A 34 -1.03 6.47 -7.45
N ALA A 35 -1.64 7.54 -6.95
CA ALA A 35 -2.06 8.65 -7.79
C ALA A 35 -0.87 9.32 -8.48
N ARG A 36 0.25 9.47 -7.80
CA ARG A 36 1.48 10.02 -8.39
C ARG A 36 2.02 9.13 -9.50
N ILE A 37 2.04 7.82 -9.26
CA ILE A 37 2.49 6.84 -10.25
C ILE A 37 1.56 6.84 -11.46
N ALA A 38 0.26 6.82 -11.24
CA ALA A 38 -0.72 6.84 -12.32
C ALA A 38 -0.59 8.12 -13.16
N ALA A 39 -0.43 9.28 -12.52
CA ALA A 39 -0.26 10.54 -13.21
C ALA A 39 1.00 10.56 -14.07
N ALA A 40 2.13 10.06 -13.55
CA ALA A 40 3.37 9.95 -14.32
C ALA A 40 3.21 9.04 -15.53
N ASN A 41 2.50 7.92 -15.36
CA ASN A 41 2.27 6.97 -16.44
C ASN A 41 1.32 7.51 -17.50
N MET A 42 0.34 8.32 -17.13
CA MET A 42 -0.53 9.03 -18.07
C MET A 42 0.26 9.97 -18.99
N LEU A 43 1.38 10.50 -18.52
CA LEU A 43 2.27 11.37 -19.28
C LEU A 43 3.33 10.59 -20.08
N GLY A 44 3.18 9.27 -20.18
CA GLY A 44 4.07 8.42 -20.95
C GLY A 44 5.17 7.74 -20.15
N GLY A 45 5.15 7.87 -18.83
CA GLY A 45 6.08 7.17 -17.97
C GLY A 45 5.77 5.68 -17.82
N ASP A 46 6.66 4.96 -17.18
CA ASP A 46 6.49 3.53 -16.89
C ASP A 46 6.96 3.26 -15.46
N GLU A 47 6.28 3.90 -14.52
CA GLU A 47 6.60 3.77 -13.10
C GLU A 47 5.77 2.69 -12.44
N HIS A 48 6.36 2.01 -11.47
CA HIS A 48 5.74 0.95 -10.70
C HIS A 48 5.83 1.24 -9.21
N TYR A 49 4.89 0.72 -8.44
CA TYR A 49 4.95 0.81 -6.99
C TYR A 49 5.93 -0.23 -6.47
N LEU A 50 7.07 0.24 -5.97
CA LEU A 50 8.16 -0.62 -5.46
C LEU A 50 8.40 -0.45 -3.96
N ASP A 51 7.72 0.49 -3.33
CA ASP A 51 7.91 0.77 -1.92
C ASP A 51 7.22 -0.28 -1.05
N VAL A 52 7.73 -0.44 0.16
CA VAL A 52 7.06 -1.25 1.18
C VAL A 52 5.90 -0.43 1.74
N PRO A 53 4.68 -0.98 1.76
CA PRO A 53 3.55 -0.26 2.34
C PRO A 53 3.83 0.12 3.80
N PHE A 54 3.61 1.38 4.12
CA PHE A 54 3.79 1.91 5.47
C PHE A 54 2.70 2.93 5.76
N PHE A 55 2.07 2.80 6.93
CA PHE A 55 1.15 3.80 7.43
C PHE A 55 1.12 3.77 8.94
N TRP A 56 0.52 4.80 9.52
CA TRP A 56 0.41 4.93 10.96
C TRP A 56 -0.96 5.45 11.34
N THR A 57 -1.32 5.20 12.59
CA THR A 57 -2.49 5.80 13.20
C THR A 57 -2.18 6.22 14.63
N TRP A 58 -2.85 7.24 15.09
CA TRP A 58 -2.71 7.75 16.46
C TRP A 58 -3.98 7.41 17.22
N HIS A 59 -3.82 6.69 18.34
CA HIS A 59 -4.96 6.20 19.11
C HIS A 59 -4.63 6.23 20.60
N PHE A 60 -5.50 6.81 21.41
CA PHE A 60 -5.34 6.84 22.86
C PHE A 60 -3.96 7.31 23.31
N GLY A 61 -3.43 8.36 22.66
CA GLY A 61 -2.11 8.90 22.98
C GLY A 61 -0.94 8.04 22.50
N LYS A 62 -1.19 7.04 21.67
CA LYS A 62 -0.15 6.13 21.14
C LYS A 62 -0.13 6.16 19.63
N ASN A 63 1.07 6.03 19.09
CA ASN A 63 1.29 5.92 17.65
C ASN A 63 1.44 4.44 17.29
N TYR A 64 0.63 3.99 16.34
CA TYR A 64 0.70 2.63 15.80
C TYR A 64 1.22 2.70 14.38
N GLU A 65 2.26 1.94 14.11
CA GLU A 65 2.90 1.88 12.79
C GLU A 65 2.67 0.51 12.16
N TYR A 66 2.38 0.53 10.86
CA TYR A 66 2.19 -0.68 10.08
C TYR A 66 3.12 -0.65 8.88
N LEU A 67 3.91 -1.72 8.72
CA LEU A 67 4.86 -1.83 7.64
C LEU A 67 4.64 -3.15 6.90
N GLY A 68 4.56 -3.06 5.57
CA GLY A 68 4.32 -4.22 4.73
C GLY A 68 2.85 -4.52 4.51
N HIS A 69 2.58 -5.73 4.06
CA HIS A 69 1.21 -6.20 3.84
C HIS A 69 1.16 -7.72 3.97
N ALA A 70 0.25 -8.22 4.78
CA ALA A 70 0.02 -9.64 4.93
C ALA A 70 -1.48 -9.92 5.07
N GLU A 71 -1.97 -10.84 4.28
CA GLU A 71 -3.35 -11.34 4.37
C GLU A 71 -3.43 -12.64 5.18
N HIS A 72 -2.35 -13.42 5.15
CA HIS A 72 -2.19 -14.65 5.87
C HIS A 72 -0.83 -14.71 6.54
N TRP A 73 -0.75 -15.38 7.68
CA TRP A 73 0.51 -15.58 8.39
C TRP A 73 0.49 -16.92 9.09
N ASP A 74 1.66 -17.55 9.17
CA ASP A 74 1.85 -18.84 9.86
C ASP A 74 2.26 -18.65 11.31
N GLU A 75 2.94 -17.55 11.62
CA GLU A 75 3.50 -17.30 12.94
C GLU A 75 3.39 -15.83 13.29
N VAL A 76 3.10 -15.55 14.55
CA VAL A 76 3.08 -14.21 15.12
C VAL A 76 4.08 -14.15 16.25
N GLU A 77 5.02 -13.21 16.17
CA GLU A 77 6.03 -12.98 17.20
C GLU A 77 5.81 -11.61 17.84
N PHE A 78 5.80 -11.59 19.16
CA PHE A 78 5.71 -10.34 19.92
C PHE A 78 7.07 -9.98 20.51
N ARG A 79 7.42 -8.71 20.38
CA ARG A 79 8.62 -8.16 21.03
C ARG A 79 8.17 -7.08 22.01
N GLY A 80 8.67 -7.17 23.24
CA GLY A 80 8.22 -6.33 24.34
C GLY A 80 6.91 -6.85 24.93
N GLU A 81 6.29 -6.05 25.79
CA GLU A 81 5.01 -6.39 26.40
C GLU A 81 3.87 -5.71 25.68
N PRO A 82 2.92 -6.46 25.10
CA PRO A 82 1.73 -5.85 24.54
C PRO A 82 0.92 -5.18 25.64
N GLU A 83 0.55 -3.93 25.41
CA GLU A 83 -0.32 -3.19 26.33
C GLU A 83 -1.78 -3.34 25.90
N ASN A 84 -2.63 -3.57 26.89
CA ASN A 84 -4.07 -3.67 26.68
C ASN A 84 -4.72 -2.30 26.56
#